data_03782cc787373a6d42e6afcbfb961e10
#
_entry.id   03782cc787373a6d42e6afcbfb961e10
#
_cell.length_a   1.000
_cell.length_b   1.000
_cell.length_c   1.000
_cell.angle_alpha   90.00
_cell.angle_beta   90.00
_cell.angle_gamma   90.00
#
_symmetry.space_group_name_H-M   'P 1'
#
loop_
_entity.id
_entity.type
_entity.pdbx_description
1 polymer ?
#
loop_
_entity_poly.entity_id
_entity_poly.type
_entity_poly.pdbx_seq_one_letter_code
_entity_poly.pdbx_strand_id
1 'polypeptide(L)'
;IDISSFVEKAKTLGVLGVKVTQHNELKAEWLSEGECRRNIYSATKSFTSCAMGFAIQEGLISLDEKLTDAFADDIPENPDENLKKATVRDLLTMCLGQESGHLMGEQRPLYKEDDWVKMVLSIPFVYEPGTHFVYNNVGPYLAGILVQRRSGTDLVSYLMPRLFKHLEIKRPT
;
A
#
# COMPACT_ATOMS: atom_id res chain seq x y z
N ILE A 1 12.93 30.37 -1.41
CA ILE A 1 11.50 30.66 -1.75
C ILE A 1 10.82 31.10 -0.46
N ASP A 2 10.14 32.24 -0.52
CA ASP A 2 9.30 32.71 0.60
C ASP A 2 7.96 31.97 0.54
N ILE A 3 7.61 31.24 1.62
CA ILE A 3 6.36 30.52 1.78
C ILE A 3 5.46 31.09 2.89
N SER A 4 5.76 32.28 3.39
CA SER A 4 5.11 32.88 4.58
C SER A 4 3.57 32.95 4.41
N SER A 5 3.10 33.49 3.30
CA SER A 5 1.66 33.60 3.01
C SER A 5 0.98 32.25 2.87
N PHE A 6 1.68 31.23 2.32
CA PHE A 6 1.20 29.87 2.25
C PHE A 6 1.08 29.26 3.66
N VAL A 7 2.11 29.46 4.52
CA VAL A 7 2.12 28.96 5.90
C VAL A 7 0.98 29.53 6.72
N GLU A 8 0.70 30.83 6.60
CA GLU A 8 -0.43 31.45 7.30
C GLU A 8 -1.78 30.80 6.90
N LYS A 9 -1.95 30.53 5.63
CA LYS A 9 -3.15 29.80 5.16
C LYS A 9 -3.14 28.34 5.60
N ALA A 10 -2.01 27.68 5.53
CA ALA A 10 -1.82 26.28 5.94
C ALA A 10 -2.23 26.03 7.40
N LYS A 11 -1.86 26.96 8.32
CA LYS A 11 -2.26 26.90 9.73
C LYS A 11 -3.78 26.86 9.90
N THR A 12 -4.52 27.64 9.11
CA THR A 12 -5.99 27.68 9.19
C THR A 12 -6.67 26.43 8.64
N LEU A 13 -5.95 25.62 7.84
CA LEU A 13 -6.46 24.40 7.20
C LEU A 13 -5.98 23.12 7.90
N GLY A 14 -5.30 23.23 9.04
CA GLY A 14 -4.78 22.07 9.78
C GLY A 14 -3.63 21.35 9.06
N VAL A 15 -2.93 22.02 8.15
CA VAL A 15 -1.71 21.47 7.53
C VAL A 15 -0.63 21.36 8.59
N LEU A 16 0.03 20.22 8.66
CA LEU A 16 1.00 19.89 9.71
C LEU A 16 2.46 20.15 9.30
N GLY A 17 2.71 20.22 8.01
CA GLY A 17 4.06 20.51 7.51
C GLY A 17 4.06 20.70 6.01
N VAL A 18 5.06 21.45 5.56
CA VAL A 18 5.32 21.70 4.13
C VAL A 18 6.82 21.59 3.89
N LYS A 19 7.18 20.90 2.84
CA LYS A 19 8.56 20.80 2.35
C LYS A 19 8.55 21.07 0.86
N VAL A 20 9.32 22.05 0.42
CA VAL A 20 9.45 22.42 -0.99
C VAL A 20 10.85 22.10 -1.45
N THR A 21 10.94 21.25 -2.46
CA THR A 21 12.21 20.89 -3.09
C THR A 21 12.20 21.24 -4.57
N GLN A 22 13.34 21.62 -5.12
CA GLN A 22 13.53 21.87 -6.54
C GLN A 22 14.95 21.45 -6.93
N HIS A 23 15.08 20.63 -7.96
CA HIS A 23 16.36 20.08 -8.40
C HIS A 23 17.14 19.37 -7.27
N ASN A 24 16.44 18.57 -6.45
CA ASN A 24 16.95 17.88 -5.26
C ASN A 24 17.48 18.80 -4.13
N GLU A 25 17.24 20.09 -4.19
CA GLU A 25 17.61 21.04 -3.14
C GLU A 25 16.37 21.46 -2.34
N LEU A 26 16.49 21.49 -1.02
CA LEU A 26 15.47 22.04 -0.13
C LEU A 26 15.40 23.56 -0.33
N LYS A 27 14.24 24.06 -0.74
CA LYS A 27 13.99 25.50 -0.99
C LYS A 27 13.22 26.18 0.13
N ALA A 28 12.34 25.45 0.81
CA ALA A 28 11.62 25.93 1.98
C ALA A 28 11.08 24.74 2.79
N GLU A 29 10.95 24.93 4.10
CA GLU A 29 10.33 23.95 5.00
C GLU A 29 9.60 24.68 6.14
N TRP A 30 8.47 24.13 6.52
CA TRP A 30 7.74 24.54 7.71
C TRP A 30 7.06 23.34 8.35
N LEU A 31 7.17 23.21 9.67
CA LEU A 31 6.53 22.17 10.48
C LEU A 31 5.76 22.84 11.63
N SER A 32 4.48 22.47 11.81
CA SER A 32 3.62 23.07 12.84
C SER A 32 4.08 22.77 14.28
N GLU A 33 4.67 21.60 14.49
CA GLU A 33 5.06 21.09 15.82
C GLU A 33 6.51 20.58 15.85
N GLY A 34 7.33 20.98 14.88
CA GLY A 34 8.68 20.46 14.72
C GLY A 34 8.69 19.00 14.22
N GLU A 35 9.83 18.32 14.38
CA GLU A 35 9.98 16.92 14.00
C GLU A 35 9.23 16.00 14.96
N CYS A 36 8.26 15.26 14.46
CA CYS A 36 7.52 14.26 15.22
C CYS A 36 7.05 13.11 14.33
N ARG A 37 6.76 11.96 14.95
CA ARG A 37 6.16 10.83 14.25
C ARG A 37 4.68 11.10 13.98
N ARG A 38 4.25 10.83 12.77
CA ARG A 38 2.86 11.00 12.34
C ARG A 38 2.38 9.79 11.58
N ASN A 39 1.09 9.51 11.69
CA ASN A 39 0.45 8.54 10.81
C ASN A 39 0.40 9.13 9.38
N ILE A 40 1.01 8.44 8.43
CA ILE A 40 1.07 8.88 7.03
C ILE A 40 -0.05 8.29 6.17
N TYR A 41 -0.97 7.53 6.79
CA TYR A 41 -2.13 6.92 6.10
C TYR A 41 -1.74 6.26 4.76
N SER A 42 -2.42 6.63 3.68
CA SER A 42 -2.22 6.01 2.36
C SER A 42 -0.86 6.28 1.72
N ALA A 43 -0.06 7.22 2.21
CA ALA A 43 1.33 7.34 1.79
C ALA A 43 2.15 6.06 2.11
N THR A 44 1.69 5.25 3.08
CA THR A 44 2.23 3.91 3.37
C THR A 44 2.23 2.98 2.15
N LYS A 45 1.29 3.14 1.21
CA LYS A 45 1.21 2.35 -0.02
C LYS A 45 2.46 2.47 -0.89
N SER A 46 3.14 3.62 -0.86
CA SER A 46 4.41 3.82 -1.54
C SER A 46 5.50 2.91 -0.99
N PHE A 47 5.54 2.72 0.32
CA PHE A 47 6.50 1.78 0.94
C PHE A 47 6.17 0.32 0.61
N THR A 48 4.90 -0.05 0.59
CA THR A 48 4.46 -1.38 0.13
C THR A 48 4.86 -1.61 -1.33
N SER A 49 4.68 -0.61 -2.20
CA SER A 49 5.10 -0.67 -3.61
C SER A 49 6.62 -0.83 -3.74
N CYS A 50 7.42 -0.12 -2.94
CA CYS A 50 8.87 -0.31 -2.91
C CYS A 50 9.24 -1.73 -2.47
N ALA A 51 8.58 -2.27 -1.45
CA ALA A 51 8.81 -3.64 -0.99
C ALA A 51 8.51 -4.66 -2.10
N MET A 52 7.41 -4.49 -2.83
CA MET A 52 7.10 -5.30 -4.00
C MET A 52 8.19 -5.19 -5.07
N GLY A 53 8.67 -3.97 -5.36
CA GLY A 53 9.75 -3.75 -6.32
C GLY A 53 11.03 -4.50 -5.96
N PHE A 54 11.44 -4.45 -4.69
CA PHE A 54 12.59 -5.24 -4.21
C PHE A 54 12.34 -6.74 -4.31
N ALA A 55 11.16 -7.22 -3.91
CA ALA A 55 10.82 -8.64 -3.99
C ALA A 55 10.79 -9.17 -5.43
N ILE A 56 10.35 -8.35 -6.38
CA ILE A 56 10.41 -8.67 -7.81
C ILE A 56 11.87 -8.71 -8.31
N GLN A 57 12.67 -7.73 -7.93
CA GLN A 57 14.09 -7.68 -8.29
C GLN A 57 14.86 -8.89 -7.72
N GLU A 58 14.49 -9.37 -6.55
CA GLU A 58 15.07 -10.54 -5.89
C GLU A 58 14.52 -11.88 -6.44
N GLY A 59 13.58 -11.84 -7.37
CA GLY A 59 12.96 -13.03 -7.97
C GLY A 59 11.99 -13.78 -7.06
N LEU A 60 11.53 -13.15 -5.97
CA LEU A 60 10.59 -13.74 -5.03
C LEU A 60 9.13 -13.68 -5.52
N ILE A 61 8.80 -12.70 -6.34
CA ILE A 61 7.46 -12.40 -6.83
C ILE A 61 7.53 -12.00 -8.30
N SER A 62 6.51 -12.36 -9.08
CA SER A 62 6.31 -11.89 -10.46
C SER A 62 5.05 -11.04 -10.55
N LEU A 63 5.08 -9.97 -11.35
CA LEU A 63 3.89 -9.15 -11.61
C LEU A 63 2.78 -9.94 -12.33
N ASP A 64 3.16 -10.91 -13.14
CA ASP A 64 2.23 -11.70 -13.96
C ASP A 64 1.80 -13.00 -13.25
N GLU A 65 2.27 -13.22 -12.01
CA GLU A 65 1.84 -14.33 -11.17
C GLU A 65 0.33 -14.20 -10.86
N LYS A 66 -0.42 -15.29 -11.01
CA LYS A 66 -1.84 -15.33 -10.71
C LYS A 66 -2.08 -15.26 -9.20
N LEU A 67 -3.14 -14.58 -8.79
CA LEU A 67 -3.51 -14.54 -7.36
C LEU A 67 -3.88 -15.93 -6.84
N THR A 68 -4.45 -16.79 -7.70
CA THR A 68 -4.72 -18.19 -7.37
C THR A 68 -3.48 -19.00 -7.03
N ASP A 69 -2.32 -18.64 -7.57
CA ASP A 69 -1.05 -19.30 -7.27
C ASP A 69 -0.37 -18.64 -6.07
N ALA A 70 -0.38 -17.30 -6.04
CA ALA A 70 0.25 -16.52 -4.97
C ALA A 70 -0.40 -16.76 -3.59
N PHE A 71 -1.71 -17.05 -3.58
CA PHE A 71 -2.55 -17.25 -2.38
C PHE A 71 -3.32 -18.58 -2.43
N ALA A 72 -2.71 -19.65 -2.94
CA ALA A 72 -3.37 -20.93 -3.19
C ALA A 72 -4.14 -21.47 -1.96
N ASP A 73 -3.60 -21.30 -0.75
CA ASP A 73 -4.22 -21.78 0.50
C ASP A 73 -5.38 -20.89 0.99
N ASP A 74 -5.57 -19.73 0.37
CA ASP A 74 -6.55 -18.72 0.79
C ASP A 74 -7.69 -18.53 -0.22
N ILE A 75 -7.59 -19.14 -1.42
CA ILE A 75 -8.59 -19.03 -2.46
C ILE A 75 -9.88 -19.74 -2.03
N PRO A 76 -11.07 -19.13 -2.23
CA PRO A 76 -12.33 -19.79 -1.94
C PRO A 76 -12.50 -21.06 -2.79
N GLU A 77 -13.26 -22.04 -2.28
CA GLU A 77 -13.48 -23.33 -2.95
C GLU A 77 -14.03 -23.17 -4.39
N ASN A 78 -14.86 -22.16 -4.61
CA ASN A 78 -15.44 -21.85 -5.92
C ASN A 78 -15.10 -20.42 -6.33
N PRO A 79 -13.85 -20.14 -6.75
CA PRO A 79 -13.44 -18.81 -7.16
C PRO A 79 -14.13 -18.40 -8.47
N ASP A 80 -14.53 -17.12 -8.56
CA ASP A 80 -15.10 -16.60 -9.80
C ASP A 80 -14.05 -16.52 -10.93
N GLU A 81 -14.53 -16.40 -12.18
CA GLU A 81 -13.65 -16.40 -13.36
C GLU A 81 -12.72 -15.18 -13.42
N ASN A 82 -13.11 -14.07 -12.80
CA ASN A 82 -12.26 -12.86 -12.75
C ASN A 82 -11.16 -13.04 -11.71
N LEU A 83 -11.44 -13.61 -10.53
CA LEU A 83 -10.38 -13.94 -9.56
C LEU A 83 -9.33 -14.90 -10.17
N LYS A 84 -9.74 -15.87 -10.97
CA LYS A 84 -8.80 -16.78 -11.68
C LYS A 84 -7.90 -16.06 -12.69
N LYS A 85 -8.35 -14.92 -13.22
CA LYS A 85 -7.56 -14.11 -14.17
C LYS A 85 -6.64 -13.10 -13.45
N ALA A 86 -7.01 -12.66 -12.26
CA ALA A 86 -6.32 -11.61 -11.52
C ALA A 86 -4.85 -11.96 -11.23
N THR A 87 -4.00 -10.95 -11.32
CA THR A 87 -2.54 -11.06 -11.15
C THR A 87 -2.04 -10.14 -10.04
N VAL A 88 -0.79 -10.34 -9.63
CA VAL A 88 -0.09 -9.44 -8.71
C VAL A 88 -0.04 -8.00 -9.24
N ARG A 89 0.02 -7.81 -10.55
CA ARG A 89 -0.06 -6.46 -11.17
C ARG A 89 -1.36 -5.74 -10.81
N ASP A 90 -2.47 -6.45 -10.79
CA ASP A 90 -3.80 -5.89 -10.50
C ASP A 90 -3.94 -5.41 -9.05
N LEU A 91 -3.17 -6.02 -8.11
CA LEU A 91 -3.06 -5.52 -6.74
C LEU A 91 -2.45 -4.10 -6.70
N LEU A 92 -1.37 -3.90 -7.47
CA LEU A 92 -0.60 -2.65 -7.45
C LEU A 92 -1.28 -1.53 -8.23
N THR A 93 -2.08 -1.87 -9.25
CA THR A 93 -2.79 -0.89 -10.07
C THR A 93 -4.18 -0.54 -9.54
N MET A 94 -4.64 -1.20 -8.47
CA MET A 94 -6.00 -1.08 -7.93
C MET A 94 -7.09 -1.44 -8.95
N CYS A 95 -6.80 -2.40 -9.81
CA CYS A 95 -7.68 -2.90 -10.86
C CYS A 95 -8.03 -4.37 -10.65
N LEU A 96 -8.26 -4.79 -9.39
CA LEU A 96 -8.57 -6.17 -9.02
C LEU A 96 -9.86 -6.71 -9.63
N GLY A 97 -10.82 -5.83 -9.91
CA GLY A 97 -12.14 -6.22 -10.39
C GLY A 97 -13.23 -6.26 -9.32
N GLN A 98 -12.93 -5.93 -8.07
CA GLN A 98 -13.96 -5.75 -7.03
C GLN A 98 -14.76 -4.48 -7.29
N GLU A 99 -16.08 -4.50 -6.99
CA GLU A 99 -17.01 -3.42 -7.33
C GLU A 99 -16.77 -2.14 -6.53
N SER A 100 -16.32 -2.27 -5.29
CA SER A 100 -16.11 -1.15 -4.37
C SER A 100 -14.83 -1.32 -3.55
N GLY A 101 -14.41 -0.21 -2.88
CA GLY A 101 -13.26 -0.25 -1.99
C GLY A 101 -13.56 -0.98 -0.68
N HIS A 102 -12.69 -1.87 -0.29
CA HIS A 102 -12.74 -2.63 0.97
C HIS A 102 -11.53 -2.35 1.86
N LEU A 103 -11.60 -2.79 3.12
CA LEU A 103 -10.62 -2.52 4.17
C LEU A 103 -10.42 -1.02 4.42
N MET A 104 -11.45 -0.20 4.15
CA MET A 104 -11.45 1.21 4.51
C MET A 104 -11.53 1.38 6.03
N GLY A 105 -11.07 2.52 6.55
CA GLY A 105 -10.94 2.74 7.99
C GLY A 105 -12.24 2.51 8.78
N GLU A 106 -13.34 3.02 8.25
CA GLU A 106 -14.70 2.90 8.83
C GLU A 106 -15.29 1.48 8.71
N GLN A 107 -14.80 0.67 7.80
CA GLN A 107 -15.28 -0.70 7.60
C GLN A 107 -14.59 -1.71 8.52
N ARG A 108 -13.34 -1.45 8.94
CA ARG A 108 -12.52 -2.41 9.69
C ARG A 108 -13.18 -2.93 10.97
N PRO A 109 -13.86 -2.11 11.78
CA PRO A 109 -14.55 -2.61 12.97
C PRO A 109 -15.73 -3.53 12.67
N LEU A 110 -16.21 -3.58 11.42
CA LEU A 110 -17.34 -4.40 11.01
C LEU A 110 -16.91 -5.81 10.61
N TYR A 111 -15.65 -6.01 10.26
CA TYR A 111 -15.12 -7.33 9.91
C TYR A 111 -14.89 -8.14 11.19
N LYS A 112 -15.43 -9.34 11.21
CA LYS A 112 -15.35 -10.29 12.33
C LYS A 112 -14.50 -11.52 12.02
N GLU A 113 -14.09 -11.64 10.78
CA GLU A 113 -13.25 -12.72 10.30
C GLU A 113 -11.84 -12.55 10.83
N ASP A 114 -11.26 -13.64 11.37
CA ASP A 114 -9.88 -13.66 11.85
C ASP A 114 -8.88 -13.69 10.69
N ASP A 115 -9.25 -14.33 9.57
CA ASP A 115 -8.42 -14.44 8.37
C ASP A 115 -8.89 -13.45 7.30
N TRP A 116 -8.28 -12.28 7.31
CA TRP A 116 -8.60 -11.24 6.35
C TRP A 116 -8.14 -11.55 4.93
N VAL A 117 -7.13 -12.41 4.73
CA VAL A 117 -6.69 -12.81 3.39
C VAL A 117 -7.80 -13.60 2.71
N LYS A 118 -8.32 -14.63 3.37
CA LYS A 118 -9.45 -15.42 2.86
C LYS A 118 -10.69 -14.57 2.67
N MET A 119 -10.99 -13.70 3.64
CA MET A 119 -12.15 -12.81 3.57
C MET A 119 -12.12 -11.95 2.30
N VAL A 120 -11.01 -11.25 2.04
CA VAL A 120 -10.95 -10.31 0.90
C VAL A 120 -10.89 -11.02 -0.45
N LEU A 121 -10.34 -12.23 -0.51
CA LEU A 121 -10.35 -13.07 -1.71
C LEU A 121 -11.70 -13.72 -1.98
N SER A 122 -12.59 -13.77 -0.99
CA SER A 122 -13.98 -14.24 -1.13
C SER A 122 -14.94 -13.14 -1.58
N ILE A 123 -14.52 -11.88 -1.61
CA ILE A 123 -15.32 -10.77 -2.14
C ILE A 123 -15.42 -10.91 -3.66
N PRO A 124 -16.62 -10.82 -4.27
CA PRO A 124 -16.79 -11.00 -5.71
C PRO A 124 -15.94 -10.06 -6.56
N PHE A 125 -15.30 -10.61 -7.58
CA PHE A 125 -14.57 -9.89 -8.63
C PHE A 125 -15.50 -9.68 -9.82
N VAL A 126 -16.29 -8.63 -9.80
CA VAL A 126 -17.37 -8.38 -10.78
C VAL A 126 -16.87 -7.85 -12.12
N TYR A 127 -15.73 -7.16 -12.11
CA TYR A 127 -15.10 -6.65 -13.33
C TYR A 127 -13.92 -7.51 -13.74
N GLU A 128 -13.61 -7.52 -15.03
CA GLU A 128 -12.39 -8.13 -15.53
C GLU A 128 -11.17 -7.40 -14.95
N PRO A 129 -10.20 -8.11 -14.33
CA PRO A 129 -9.00 -7.50 -13.77
C PRO A 129 -8.25 -6.66 -14.80
N GLY A 130 -7.71 -5.53 -14.36
CA GLY A 130 -7.01 -4.58 -15.22
C GLY A 130 -7.91 -3.59 -15.97
N THR A 131 -9.25 -3.75 -15.95
CA THR A 131 -10.17 -2.91 -16.75
C THR A 131 -10.79 -1.75 -15.99
N HIS A 132 -11.00 -1.88 -14.68
CA HIS A 132 -11.68 -0.89 -13.86
C HIS A 132 -10.83 -0.50 -12.65
N PHE A 133 -10.52 0.79 -12.53
CA PHE A 133 -9.87 1.33 -11.35
C PHE A 133 -10.88 1.52 -10.21
N VAL A 134 -10.64 0.86 -9.09
CA VAL A 134 -11.40 1.07 -7.84
C VAL A 134 -10.40 1.27 -6.72
N TYR A 135 -10.38 2.48 -6.14
CA TYR A 135 -9.52 2.74 -4.99
C TYR A 135 -9.87 1.80 -3.84
N ASN A 136 -8.90 0.97 -3.45
CA ASN A 136 -9.13 -0.16 -2.58
C ASN A 136 -7.92 -0.38 -1.65
N ASN A 137 -8.13 -0.81 -0.41
CA ASN A 137 -7.05 -1.20 0.48
C ASN A 137 -6.71 -2.70 0.40
N VAL A 138 -7.50 -3.51 -0.31
CA VAL A 138 -7.23 -4.95 -0.50
C VAL A 138 -5.93 -5.17 -1.26
N GLY A 139 -5.72 -4.46 -2.38
CA GLY A 139 -4.51 -4.60 -3.20
C GLY A 139 -3.22 -4.38 -2.39
N PRO A 140 -3.03 -3.21 -1.75
CA PRO A 140 -1.86 -2.96 -0.92
C PRO A 140 -1.71 -3.91 0.27
N TYR A 141 -2.82 -4.36 0.87
CA TYR A 141 -2.81 -5.32 1.96
C TYR A 141 -2.27 -6.68 1.49
N LEU A 142 -2.85 -7.25 0.42
CA LEU A 142 -2.40 -8.51 -0.15
C LEU A 142 -0.95 -8.43 -0.66
N ALA A 143 -0.57 -7.32 -1.28
CA ALA A 143 0.82 -7.09 -1.71
C ALA A 143 1.80 -7.15 -0.52
N GLY A 144 1.46 -6.50 0.61
CA GLY A 144 2.25 -6.57 1.84
C GLY A 144 2.34 -7.99 2.41
N ILE A 145 1.22 -8.71 2.47
CA ILE A 145 1.17 -10.11 2.91
C ILE A 145 2.03 -11.00 2.00
N LEU A 146 1.95 -10.83 0.68
CA LEU A 146 2.74 -11.62 -0.26
C LEU A 146 4.25 -11.43 -0.05
N VAL A 147 4.70 -10.18 0.13
CA VAL A 147 6.11 -9.89 0.46
C VAL A 147 6.51 -10.58 1.76
N GLN A 148 5.69 -10.48 2.81
CA GLN A 148 5.99 -11.13 4.10
C GLN A 148 6.10 -12.66 3.98
N ARG A 149 5.16 -13.29 3.28
CA ARG A 149 5.16 -14.74 3.07
C ARG A 149 6.39 -15.21 2.26
N ARG A 150 6.73 -14.50 1.19
CA ARG A 150 7.84 -14.87 0.30
C ARG A 150 9.22 -14.57 0.88
N SER A 151 9.35 -13.51 1.68
CA SER A 151 10.61 -13.13 2.32
C SER A 151 10.84 -13.79 3.68
N GLY A 152 9.79 -14.33 4.31
CA GLY A 152 9.85 -14.93 5.64
C GLY A 152 10.02 -13.91 6.78
N THR A 153 9.80 -12.60 6.52
CA THR A 153 9.95 -11.55 7.53
C THR A 153 8.86 -10.50 7.43
N ASP A 154 8.63 -9.71 8.48
CA ASP A 154 7.67 -8.61 8.44
C ASP A 154 8.11 -7.50 7.47
N LEU A 155 7.14 -6.74 6.96
CA LEU A 155 7.36 -5.73 5.91
C LEU A 155 8.34 -4.63 6.34
N VAL A 156 8.29 -4.19 7.61
CA VAL A 156 9.19 -3.17 8.13
C VAL A 156 10.61 -3.71 8.19
N SER A 157 10.79 -4.91 8.73
CA SER A 157 12.10 -5.58 8.80
C SER A 157 12.67 -5.86 7.40
N TYR A 158 11.81 -6.21 6.43
CA TYR A 158 12.20 -6.39 5.04
C TYR A 158 12.73 -5.10 4.42
N LEU A 159 12.06 -3.97 4.69
CA LEU A 159 12.43 -2.66 4.15
C LEU A 159 13.58 -1.97 4.90
N MET A 160 13.87 -2.34 6.16
CA MET A 160 14.92 -1.70 6.95
C MET A 160 16.25 -1.64 6.21
N PRO A 161 16.87 -2.76 5.77
CA PRO A 161 18.15 -2.73 5.07
C PRO A 161 18.05 -2.23 3.62
N ARG A 162 16.89 -2.36 2.98
CA ARG A 162 16.69 -2.09 1.55
C ARG A 162 16.33 -0.62 1.26
N LEU A 163 15.62 0.03 2.16
CA LEU A 163 15.08 1.36 1.95
C LEU A 163 15.33 2.28 3.13
N PHE A 164 14.80 1.95 4.32
CA PHE A 164 14.75 2.88 5.45
C PHE A 164 16.12 3.32 5.93
N LYS A 165 17.09 2.40 6.02
CA LYS A 165 18.48 2.71 6.40
C LYS A 165 19.15 3.69 5.42
N HIS A 166 18.91 3.52 4.13
CA HIS A 166 19.49 4.39 3.09
C HIS A 166 18.86 5.78 3.07
N LEU A 167 17.62 5.90 3.51
CA LEU A 167 16.89 7.16 3.64
C LEU A 167 17.02 7.77 5.06
N GLU A 168 17.85 7.19 5.93
CA GLU A 168 18.02 7.60 7.32
C GLU A 168 16.72 7.62 8.13
N ILE A 169 15.72 6.87 7.68
CA ILE A 169 14.44 6.71 8.36
C ILE A 169 14.63 5.76 9.54
N LYS A 170 14.40 6.26 10.75
CA LYS A 170 14.33 5.42 11.96
C LYS A 170 13.20 4.40 11.80
N ARG A 171 13.35 3.23 12.46
CA ARG A 171 12.34 2.16 12.36
C ARG A 171 10.92 2.72 12.52
N PRO A 172 10.07 2.62 11.49
CA PRO A 172 8.65 3.01 11.60
C PRO A 172 7.90 2.10 12.57
N THR A 173 6.80 2.60 13.10
CA THR A 173 5.89 1.88 14.01
C THR A 173 4.51 1.82 13.42
#